data_4f558c7905ba344b562973e839b64006
#
_entry.id   4f558c7905ba344b562973e839b64006
#
_cell.length_a   1.000
_cell.length_b   1.000
_cell.length_c   1.000
_cell.angle_alpha   90.00
_cell.angle_beta   90.00
_cell.angle_gamma   90.00
#
_symmetry.space_group_name_H-M   'P 1'
#
loop_
_entity.id
_entity.type
_entity.pdbx_description
1 polymer ?
#
loop_
_entity_poly.entity_id
_entity_poly.type
_entity_poly.pdbx_seq_one_letter_code
_entity_poly.pdbx_strand_id
1 'polypeptide(L)'
;MREENKRKEFEEVAMEHIDSLYNMALRLVFNKEEAEDLVQETYLKAYRFFNTFQKGTNIKAWLFKILRNTFINKYRKKVATPGELFYEDIETLNSTVTYEQEGKTGELTDTLESKYNDLGNIMEDDVKHAIDSLPIEYREAILLSDVEELSYQDIAEITNVPIGTVKSRLNRGRKLLQKSLWEYAKDRGFIKRGK
;
A
#
# COMPACT_ATOMS: atom_id res chain seq x y z
N MET A 1 -3.54 -1.12 35.45
CA MET A 1 -4.91 -1.53 35.05
C MET A 1 -5.42 -0.82 33.78
N ARG A 2 -5.39 0.52 33.66
CA ARG A 2 -5.88 1.20 32.44
C ARG A 2 -5.03 0.98 31.19
N GLU A 3 -3.71 0.98 31.30
CA GLU A 3 -2.81 0.77 30.16
C GLU A 3 -2.80 -0.68 29.65
N GLU A 4 -2.87 -1.65 30.55
CA GLU A 4 -2.92 -3.07 30.21
C GLU A 4 -4.21 -3.44 29.46
N ASN A 5 -5.35 -2.84 29.85
CA ASN A 5 -6.62 -3.00 29.13
C ASN A 5 -6.58 -2.33 27.77
N LYS A 6 -5.99 -1.13 27.66
CA LYS A 6 -5.80 -0.45 26.37
C LYS A 6 -4.95 -1.29 25.43
N ARG A 7 -3.85 -1.88 25.93
CA ARG A 7 -2.96 -2.72 25.15
C ARG A 7 -3.68 -3.94 24.59
N LYS A 8 -4.41 -4.67 25.42
CA LYS A 8 -5.18 -5.85 25.02
C LYS A 8 -6.23 -5.49 23.97
N GLU A 9 -7.01 -4.44 24.23
CA GLU A 9 -8.03 -3.99 23.29
C GLU A 9 -7.42 -3.58 21.92
N PHE A 10 -6.28 -2.89 21.94
CA PHE A 10 -5.59 -2.51 20.73
C PHE A 10 -5.06 -3.73 19.97
N GLU A 11 -4.41 -4.66 20.69
CA GLU A 11 -3.89 -5.90 20.10
C GLU A 11 -5.01 -6.72 19.44
N GLU A 12 -6.17 -6.86 20.11
CA GLU A 12 -7.32 -7.61 19.59
C GLU A 12 -7.85 -7.06 18.26
N VAL A 13 -7.91 -5.73 18.09
CA VAL A 13 -8.54 -5.13 16.90
C VAL A 13 -7.54 -4.69 15.83
N ALA A 14 -6.27 -4.45 16.18
CA ALA A 14 -5.30 -3.89 15.26
C ALA A 14 -4.37 -4.94 14.64
N MET A 15 -4.02 -6.01 15.39
CA MET A 15 -3.00 -6.97 14.94
C MET A 15 -3.47 -7.83 13.78
N GLU A 16 -4.76 -8.05 13.61
CA GLU A 16 -5.32 -8.79 12.46
C GLU A 16 -5.04 -8.12 11.10
N HIS A 17 -4.68 -6.82 11.11
CA HIS A 17 -4.43 -6.03 9.91
C HIS A 17 -2.95 -5.86 9.58
N ILE A 18 -2.03 -6.52 10.32
CA ILE A 18 -0.59 -6.32 10.15
C ILE A 18 -0.11 -6.70 8.75
N ASP A 19 -0.59 -7.82 8.22
CA ASP A 19 -0.21 -8.32 6.91
C ASP A 19 -0.69 -7.38 5.79
N SER A 20 -1.94 -6.89 5.89
CA SER A 20 -2.49 -5.90 4.96
C SER A 20 -1.68 -4.61 4.95
N LEU A 21 -1.34 -4.09 6.14
CA LEU A 21 -0.54 -2.87 6.26
C LEU A 21 0.89 -3.07 5.73
N TYR A 22 1.50 -4.23 5.97
CA TYR A 22 2.82 -4.54 5.45
C TYR A 22 2.84 -4.65 3.92
N ASN A 23 1.86 -5.37 3.34
CA ASN A 23 1.73 -5.46 1.89
C ASN A 23 1.56 -4.10 1.22
N MET A 24 0.72 -3.23 1.81
CA MET A 24 0.56 -1.87 1.33
C MET A 24 1.86 -1.06 1.47
N ALA A 25 2.54 -1.14 2.63
CA ALA A 25 3.81 -0.46 2.86
C ALA A 25 4.86 -0.89 1.84
N LEU A 26 5.01 -2.20 1.60
CA LEU A 26 5.97 -2.74 0.64
C LEU A 26 5.73 -2.20 -0.77
N ARG A 27 4.47 -2.05 -1.19
CA ARG A 27 4.12 -1.49 -2.50
C ARG A 27 4.23 0.04 -2.58
N LEU A 28 4.34 0.71 -1.44
CA LEU A 28 4.61 2.15 -1.41
C LEU A 28 6.11 2.46 -1.45
N VAL A 29 6.95 1.65 -0.78
CA VAL A 29 8.38 1.95 -0.61
C VAL A 29 9.30 1.05 -1.43
N PHE A 30 8.83 -0.10 -1.95
CA PHE A 30 9.59 -1.11 -2.72
C PHE A 30 10.86 -1.63 -2.03
N ASN A 31 10.95 -1.47 -0.73
CA ASN A 31 12.06 -1.94 0.08
C ASN A 31 11.52 -2.58 1.36
N LYS A 32 11.98 -3.78 1.67
CA LYS A 32 11.49 -4.59 2.80
C LYS A 32 11.75 -3.92 4.14
N GLU A 33 12.97 -3.45 4.35
CA GLU A 33 13.37 -2.81 5.62
C GLU A 33 12.58 -1.52 5.85
N GLU A 34 12.44 -0.70 4.80
CA GLU A 34 11.64 0.53 4.87
C GLU A 34 10.15 0.25 5.09
N ALA A 35 9.63 -0.86 4.54
CA ALA A 35 8.24 -1.28 4.77
C ALA A 35 8.02 -1.73 6.22
N GLU A 36 8.93 -2.53 6.77
CA GLU A 36 8.91 -2.95 8.18
C GLU A 36 8.97 -1.74 9.12
N ASP A 37 9.88 -0.82 8.88
CA ASP A 37 9.99 0.43 9.64
C ASP A 37 8.71 1.28 9.55
N LEU A 38 8.12 1.35 8.36
CA LEU A 38 6.89 2.11 8.14
C LEU A 38 5.72 1.50 8.92
N VAL A 39 5.61 0.18 8.92
CA VAL A 39 4.57 -0.54 9.67
C VAL A 39 4.80 -0.39 11.17
N GLN A 40 6.03 -0.58 11.66
CA GLN A 40 6.35 -0.40 13.08
C GLN A 40 5.97 1.02 13.56
N GLU A 41 6.39 2.06 12.82
CA GLU A 41 6.06 3.44 13.16
C GLU A 41 4.55 3.69 13.12
N THR A 42 3.85 3.05 12.18
CA THR A 42 2.38 3.12 12.07
C THR A 42 1.72 2.55 13.32
N TYR A 43 2.13 1.35 13.76
CA TYR A 43 1.57 0.73 14.96
C TYR A 43 1.89 1.49 16.24
N LEU A 44 3.10 2.03 16.37
CA LEU A 44 3.47 2.90 17.50
C LEU A 44 2.58 4.15 17.57
N LYS A 45 2.34 4.79 16.42
CA LYS A 45 1.43 5.93 16.33
C LYS A 45 -0.02 5.54 16.62
N ALA A 46 -0.47 4.43 16.01
CA ALA A 46 -1.81 3.91 16.23
C ALA A 46 -2.05 3.61 17.72
N TYR A 47 -1.15 2.91 18.39
CA TYR A 47 -1.25 2.65 19.82
C TYR A 47 -1.27 3.94 20.65
N ARG A 48 -0.39 4.90 20.32
CA ARG A 48 -0.35 6.20 21.00
C ARG A 48 -1.68 6.94 20.91
N PHE A 49 -2.28 6.94 19.72
CA PHE A 49 -3.51 7.67 19.43
C PHE A 49 -4.79 6.83 19.55
N PHE A 50 -4.69 5.57 20.03
CA PHE A 50 -5.84 4.66 20.10
C PHE A 50 -7.02 5.21 20.90
N ASN A 51 -6.76 6.02 21.92
CA ASN A 51 -7.83 6.68 22.69
C ASN A 51 -8.66 7.67 21.86
N THR A 52 -8.16 8.10 20.69
CA THR A 52 -8.88 8.98 19.77
C THR A 52 -9.65 8.20 18.69
N PHE A 53 -9.43 6.89 18.61
CA PHE A 53 -10.18 6.03 17.72
C PHE A 53 -11.64 5.92 18.18
N GLN A 54 -12.56 6.21 17.28
CA GLN A 54 -13.99 6.10 17.57
C GLN A 54 -14.43 4.63 17.42
N LYS A 55 -14.72 3.99 18.54
CA LYS A 55 -15.21 2.60 18.56
C LYS A 55 -16.47 2.46 17.70
N GLY A 56 -16.51 1.37 16.93
CA GLY A 56 -17.61 1.10 15.99
C GLY A 56 -17.40 1.67 14.59
N THR A 57 -16.31 2.41 14.35
CA THR A 57 -15.86 2.76 12.99
C THR A 57 -14.87 1.74 12.43
N ASN A 58 -14.47 1.92 11.17
CA ASN A 58 -13.57 1.00 10.49
C ASN A 58 -12.11 1.19 10.98
N ILE A 59 -11.66 0.30 11.88
CA ILE A 59 -10.27 0.32 12.40
C ILE A 59 -9.25 0.12 11.28
N LYS A 60 -9.54 -0.73 10.31
CA LYS A 60 -8.67 -0.97 9.16
C LYS A 60 -8.43 0.34 8.39
N ALA A 61 -9.48 1.07 8.06
CA ALA A 61 -9.37 2.36 7.38
C ALA A 61 -8.57 3.39 8.21
N TRP A 62 -8.79 3.40 9.52
CA TRP A 62 -8.04 4.27 10.43
C TRP A 62 -6.54 3.95 10.47
N LEU A 63 -6.16 2.67 10.49
CA LEU A 63 -4.77 2.21 10.43
C LEU A 63 -4.12 2.58 9.07
N PHE A 64 -4.80 2.38 7.95
CA PHE A 64 -4.32 2.80 6.63
C PHE A 64 -4.12 4.31 6.52
N LYS A 65 -4.98 5.11 7.15
CA LYS A 65 -4.81 6.56 7.22
C LYS A 65 -3.52 6.94 7.97
N ILE A 66 -3.21 6.26 9.08
CA ILE A 66 -1.97 6.47 9.82
C ILE A 66 -0.75 6.04 8.99
N LEU A 67 -0.81 4.86 8.35
CA LEU A 67 0.24 4.35 7.47
C LEU A 67 0.59 5.36 6.37
N ARG A 68 -0.43 5.78 5.63
CA ARG A 68 -0.27 6.75 4.55
C ARG A 68 0.33 8.08 5.02
N ASN A 69 -0.18 8.62 6.11
CA ASN A 69 0.33 9.86 6.66
C ASN A 69 1.79 9.72 7.14
N THR A 70 2.14 8.56 7.68
CA THR A 70 3.51 8.26 8.10
C THR A 70 4.44 8.16 6.88
N PHE A 71 3.99 7.48 5.83
CA PHE A 71 4.70 7.39 4.56
C PHE A 71 4.96 8.78 3.96
N ILE A 72 3.92 9.59 3.77
CA ILE A 72 4.06 10.94 3.20
C ILE A 72 5.01 11.80 4.02
N ASN A 73 4.94 11.74 5.35
CA ASN A 73 5.82 12.51 6.22
C ASN A 73 7.28 12.05 6.14
N LYS A 74 7.54 10.73 6.07
CA LYS A 74 8.90 10.19 5.84
C LYS A 74 9.43 10.61 4.48
N TYR A 75 8.60 10.50 3.47
CA TYR A 75 8.95 10.84 2.09
C TYR A 75 9.28 12.32 1.94
N ARG A 76 8.43 13.21 2.45
CA ARG A 76 8.71 14.66 2.46
C ARG A 76 10.02 15.00 3.17
N LYS A 77 10.37 14.29 4.25
CA LYS A 77 11.65 14.48 4.95
C LYS A 77 12.84 14.01 4.11
N LYS A 78 12.72 12.91 3.36
CA LYS A 78 13.79 12.42 2.47
C LYS A 78 14.05 13.37 1.30
N VAL A 79 13.02 14.03 0.79
CA VAL A 79 13.08 14.92 -0.37
C VAL A 79 13.26 16.39 0.02
N ALA A 80 13.10 16.77 1.29
CA ALA A 80 13.28 18.12 1.79
C ALA A 80 14.79 18.51 1.89
N THR A 81 15.41 18.70 0.74
CA THR A 81 16.27 19.87 0.53
C THR A 81 15.33 21.07 0.37
N PRO A 82 15.68 22.32 0.82
CA PRO A 82 14.71 23.39 0.96
C PRO A 82 14.14 23.84 -0.39
N GLY A 83 12.92 23.44 -0.65
CA GLY A 83 12.14 23.74 -1.85
C GLY A 83 10.85 22.94 -1.80
N GLU A 84 9.73 23.60 -1.88
CA GLU A 84 8.39 23.03 -1.83
C GLU A 84 8.23 21.87 -2.83
N LEU A 85 7.94 20.68 -2.34
CA LEU A 85 7.61 19.53 -3.18
C LEU A 85 6.11 19.28 -3.17
N PHE A 86 5.50 19.60 -4.28
CA PHE A 86 4.13 19.29 -4.61
C PHE A 86 3.99 17.80 -5.00
N TYR A 87 2.78 17.30 -4.99
CA TYR A 87 2.40 15.94 -5.42
C TYR A 87 2.92 15.56 -6.83
N GLU A 88 3.18 16.55 -7.69
CA GLU A 88 3.75 16.39 -9.03
C GLU A 88 5.18 15.83 -9.04
N ASP A 89 5.96 16.09 -7.97
CA ASP A 89 7.35 15.60 -7.88
C ASP A 89 7.44 14.11 -7.54
N ILE A 90 6.35 13.52 -7.00
CA ILE A 90 6.25 12.08 -6.75
C ILE A 90 6.09 11.30 -8.06
N GLU A 91 5.45 11.90 -9.08
CA GLU A 91 5.34 11.31 -10.42
C GLU A 91 6.70 11.20 -11.12
N THR A 92 7.57 12.18 -10.94
CA THR A 92 8.89 12.24 -11.58
C THR A 92 9.84 11.19 -11.00
N LEU A 93 9.72 10.86 -9.73
CA LEU A 93 10.57 9.86 -9.06
C LEU A 93 10.20 8.41 -9.40
N ASN A 94 8.94 8.14 -9.71
CA ASN A 94 8.52 6.83 -10.21
C ASN A 94 9.04 6.51 -11.63
N SER A 95 9.44 7.52 -12.40
CA SER A 95 10.01 7.33 -13.74
C SER A 95 11.53 7.06 -13.73
N THR A 96 12.19 7.24 -12.59
CA THR A 96 13.65 7.15 -12.47
C THR A 96 14.14 5.91 -11.69
N VAL A 97 13.23 5.13 -11.12
CA VAL A 97 13.62 3.87 -10.45
C VAL A 97 13.73 2.76 -11.47
N THR A 98 14.87 2.70 -12.12
CA THR A 98 15.36 1.50 -12.81
C THR A 98 15.66 0.46 -11.73
N TYR A 99 15.04 -0.72 -11.87
CA TYR A 99 15.29 -1.86 -11.01
C TYR A 99 16.74 -2.32 -11.17
N GLU A 100 17.62 -1.99 -10.24
CA GLU A 100 18.85 -2.72 -10.02
C GLU A 100 18.55 -3.89 -9.08
N GLN A 101 18.50 -5.08 -9.67
CA GLN A 101 18.55 -6.33 -8.93
C GLN A 101 19.95 -6.48 -8.33
N GLU A 102 20.08 -6.29 -7.03
CA GLU A 102 21.19 -6.89 -6.30
C GLU A 102 20.66 -7.74 -5.14
N GLY A 103 20.99 -9.00 -5.27
CA GLY A 103 20.61 -10.07 -4.40
C GLY A 103 21.49 -10.20 -3.18
N LYS A 104 21.01 -11.07 -2.34
CA LYS A 104 21.54 -11.77 -1.16
C LYS A 104 21.04 -11.22 0.16
N THR A 105 20.03 -11.90 0.68
CA THR A 105 19.69 -11.87 2.09
C THR A 105 19.58 -13.30 2.62
N GLY A 106 20.33 -13.56 3.68
CA GLY A 106 20.34 -14.83 4.40
C GLY A 106 19.19 -14.95 5.40
N GLU A 107 18.67 -16.13 5.46
CA GLU A 107 18.19 -16.90 6.61
C GLU A 107 17.59 -16.19 7.84
N LEU A 108 16.35 -15.68 7.68
CA LEU A 108 15.36 -15.56 8.76
C LEU A 108 13.92 -15.43 8.21
N THR A 109 13.72 -15.83 6.95
CA THR A 109 12.55 -15.48 6.15
C THR A 109 11.54 -16.61 5.96
N ASP A 110 11.84 -17.85 6.37
CA ASP A 110 11.06 -19.02 5.96
C ASP A 110 9.63 -19.08 6.49
N THR A 111 9.32 -18.44 7.61
CA THR A 111 7.98 -18.58 8.22
C THR A 111 7.02 -17.48 7.76
N LEU A 112 7.52 -16.29 7.46
CA LEU A 112 6.73 -15.20 6.90
C LEU A 112 6.60 -15.31 5.39
N GLU A 113 7.67 -15.67 4.68
CA GLU A 113 7.64 -15.93 3.24
C GLU A 113 6.68 -17.05 2.85
N SER A 114 6.53 -18.08 3.69
CA SER A 114 5.55 -19.17 3.44
C SER A 114 4.11 -18.66 3.44
N LYS A 115 3.72 -17.79 4.37
CA LYS A 115 2.38 -17.18 4.38
C LYS A 115 2.19 -16.13 3.28
N TYR A 116 3.27 -15.40 2.93
CA TYR A 116 3.24 -14.44 1.83
C TYR A 116 3.19 -15.13 0.47
N ASN A 117 3.81 -16.29 0.33
CA ASN A 117 3.72 -17.09 -0.89
C ASN A 117 2.32 -17.65 -1.12
N ASP A 118 1.53 -17.92 -0.09
CA ASP A 118 0.14 -18.36 -0.25
C ASP A 118 -0.79 -17.25 -0.78
N LEU A 119 -0.60 -15.99 -0.35
CA LEU A 119 -1.28 -14.83 -0.94
C LEU A 119 -0.60 -14.36 -2.24
N GLY A 120 0.70 -14.59 -2.37
CA GLY A 120 1.51 -14.29 -3.55
C GLY A 120 1.25 -15.20 -4.73
N ASN A 121 0.81 -16.44 -4.49
CA ASN A 121 0.44 -17.40 -5.53
C ASN A 121 -0.87 -17.05 -6.24
N ILE A 122 -1.68 -16.14 -5.70
CA ILE A 122 -2.91 -15.67 -6.34
C ILE A 122 -2.62 -14.60 -7.40
N MET A 123 -1.53 -13.86 -7.25
CA MET A 123 -1.11 -12.86 -8.24
C MET A 123 0.25 -13.25 -8.82
N GLU A 124 0.23 -13.64 -10.10
CA GLU A 124 1.48 -13.83 -10.84
C GLU A 124 2.35 -12.56 -10.77
N ASP A 125 3.65 -12.72 -10.82
CA ASP A 125 4.62 -11.60 -10.70
C ASP A 125 4.33 -10.47 -11.69
N ASP A 126 3.83 -10.80 -12.89
CA ASP A 126 3.46 -9.81 -13.90
C ASP A 126 2.27 -8.92 -13.48
N VAL A 127 1.32 -9.44 -12.72
CA VAL A 127 0.20 -8.65 -12.17
C VAL A 127 0.72 -7.71 -11.07
N LYS A 128 1.64 -8.19 -10.24
CA LYS A 128 2.33 -7.36 -9.25
C LYS A 128 3.10 -6.23 -9.93
N HIS A 129 3.89 -6.54 -10.96
CA HIS A 129 4.61 -5.54 -11.73
C HIS A 129 3.69 -4.53 -12.41
N ALA A 130 2.55 -4.98 -12.96
CA ALA A 130 1.57 -4.08 -13.55
C ALA A 130 0.99 -3.08 -12.53
N ILE A 131 0.69 -3.53 -11.30
CA ILE A 131 0.24 -2.65 -10.23
C ILE A 131 1.36 -1.70 -9.81
N ASP A 132 2.57 -2.21 -9.65
CA ASP A 132 3.72 -1.47 -9.16
C ASP A 132 4.20 -0.41 -10.17
N SER A 133 3.91 -0.59 -11.46
CA SER A 133 4.18 0.41 -12.52
C SER A 133 3.18 1.56 -12.57
N LEU A 134 2.06 1.48 -11.82
CA LEU A 134 1.10 2.57 -11.81
C LEU A 134 1.64 3.80 -11.06
N PRO A 135 1.28 5.02 -11.51
CA PRO A 135 1.45 6.22 -10.67
C PRO A 135 0.86 6.01 -9.28
N ILE A 136 1.55 6.56 -8.26
CA ILE A 136 1.29 6.25 -6.85
C ILE A 136 -0.17 6.49 -6.44
N GLU A 137 -0.80 7.55 -6.95
CA GLU A 137 -2.18 7.87 -6.61
C GLU A 137 -3.20 6.88 -7.19
N TYR A 138 -2.90 6.25 -8.32
CA TYR A 138 -3.75 5.21 -8.92
C TYR A 138 -3.51 3.87 -8.24
N ARG A 139 -2.23 3.54 -7.97
CA ARG A 139 -1.83 2.35 -7.24
C ARG A 139 -2.47 2.32 -5.85
N GLU A 140 -2.32 3.41 -5.09
CA GLU A 140 -2.92 3.58 -3.76
C GLU A 140 -4.44 3.38 -3.79
N ALA A 141 -5.14 4.01 -4.75
CA ALA A 141 -6.58 3.87 -4.87
C ALA A 141 -7.01 2.42 -5.20
N ILE A 142 -6.29 1.74 -6.10
CA ILE A 142 -6.57 0.35 -6.48
C ILE A 142 -6.29 -0.60 -5.31
N LEU A 143 -5.16 -0.46 -4.63
CA LEU A 143 -4.83 -1.31 -3.49
C LEU A 143 -5.88 -1.16 -2.39
N LEU A 144 -6.26 0.06 -2.04
CA LEU A 144 -7.26 0.29 -1.00
C LEU A 144 -8.67 -0.21 -1.40
N SER A 145 -9.05 -0.08 -2.69
CA SER A 145 -10.38 -0.49 -3.17
C SER A 145 -10.47 -1.97 -3.49
N ASP A 146 -9.53 -2.47 -4.31
CA ASP A 146 -9.69 -3.75 -4.99
C ASP A 146 -8.97 -4.90 -4.24
N VAL A 147 -7.98 -4.57 -3.39
CA VAL A 147 -7.28 -5.55 -2.56
C VAL A 147 -7.78 -5.50 -1.11
N GLU A 148 -7.90 -4.29 -0.54
CA GLU A 148 -8.29 -4.12 0.84
C GLU A 148 -9.81 -3.95 1.05
N GLU A 149 -10.58 -3.89 -0.05
CA GLU A 149 -12.05 -3.82 -0.08
C GLU A 149 -12.64 -2.64 0.72
N LEU A 150 -11.89 -1.54 0.81
CA LEU A 150 -12.35 -0.34 1.50
C LEU A 150 -13.38 0.42 0.68
N SER A 151 -14.34 1.06 1.38
CA SER A 151 -15.34 1.90 0.73
C SER A 151 -14.69 3.14 0.09
N TYR A 152 -15.31 3.69 -0.95
CA TYR A 152 -14.83 4.94 -1.56
C TYR A 152 -14.81 6.11 -0.58
N GLN A 153 -15.67 6.06 0.43
CA GLN A 153 -15.68 7.05 1.52
C GLN A 153 -14.43 6.91 2.38
N ASP A 154 -14.11 5.67 2.82
CA ASP A 154 -12.89 5.40 3.59
C ASP A 154 -11.64 5.81 2.79
N ILE A 155 -11.59 5.47 1.49
CA ILE A 155 -10.48 5.85 0.61
C ILE A 155 -10.34 7.37 0.50
N ALA A 156 -11.46 8.11 0.38
CA ALA A 156 -11.45 9.56 0.36
C ALA A 156 -10.87 10.16 1.65
N GLU A 157 -11.23 9.59 2.80
CA GLU A 157 -10.70 10.00 4.10
C GLU A 157 -9.22 9.63 4.29
N ILE A 158 -8.80 8.43 3.86
CA ILE A 158 -7.41 7.97 3.91
C ILE A 158 -6.54 8.87 3.04
N THR A 159 -6.97 9.13 1.80
CA THR A 159 -6.18 9.85 0.81
C THR A 159 -6.33 11.37 0.88
N ASN A 160 -7.25 11.84 1.72
CA ASN A 160 -7.58 13.26 1.90
C ASN A 160 -7.95 13.95 0.57
N VAL A 161 -8.76 13.28 -0.26
CA VAL A 161 -9.27 13.83 -1.53
C VAL A 161 -10.78 13.64 -1.62
N PRO A 162 -11.49 14.43 -2.44
CA PRO A 162 -12.92 14.24 -2.66
C PRO A 162 -13.24 12.85 -3.24
N ILE A 163 -14.40 12.29 -2.88
CA ILE A 163 -14.84 10.97 -3.39
C ILE A 163 -14.94 10.91 -4.92
N GLY A 164 -15.20 12.03 -5.59
CA GLY A 164 -15.15 12.16 -7.05
C GLY A 164 -13.75 11.92 -7.60
N THR A 165 -12.72 12.38 -6.88
CA THR A 165 -11.30 12.14 -7.22
C THR A 165 -10.96 10.66 -7.03
N VAL A 166 -11.42 10.01 -5.96
CA VAL A 166 -11.25 8.56 -5.77
C VAL A 166 -11.83 7.80 -6.95
N LYS A 167 -13.08 8.09 -7.34
CA LYS A 167 -13.73 7.44 -8.50
C LYS A 167 -12.95 7.64 -9.80
N SER A 168 -12.43 8.84 -10.04
CA SER A 168 -11.65 9.13 -11.24
C SER A 168 -10.29 8.43 -11.25
N ARG A 169 -9.60 8.36 -10.08
CA ARG A 169 -8.34 7.63 -9.91
C ARG A 169 -8.53 6.14 -10.14
N LEU A 170 -9.56 5.53 -9.56
CA LEU A 170 -9.89 4.12 -9.78
C LEU A 170 -10.18 3.84 -11.25
N ASN A 171 -10.98 4.67 -11.91
CA ASN A 171 -11.30 4.48 -13.34
C ASN A 171 -10.05 4.55 -14.21
N ARG A 172 -9.19 5.54 -14.00
CA ARG A 172 -7.93 5.70 -14.75
C ARG A 172 -6.95 4.57 -14.43
N GLY A 173 -6.74 4.25 -13.16
CA GLY A 173 -5.85 3.18 -12.72
C GLY A 173 -6.26 1.82 -13.29
N ARG A 174 -7.56 1.46 -13.23
CA ARG A 174 -8.07 0.21 -13.80
C ARG A 174 -7.89 0.15 -15.32
N LYS A 175 -8.02 1.28 -16.04
CA LYS A 175 -7.74 1.33 -17.49
C LYS A 175 -6.26 1.11 -17.79
N LEU A 176 -5.36 1.68 -17.02
CA LEU A 176 -3.92 1.47 -17.17
C LEU A 176 -3.55 0.02 -16.90
N LEU A 177 -4.08 -0.55 -15.80
CA LEU A 177 -3.91 -1.96 -15.46
C LEU A 177 -4.45 -2.87 -16.55
N GLN A 178 -5.66 -2.62 -17.03
CA GLN A 178 -6.23 -3.40 -18.13
C GLN A 178 -5.35 -3.38 -19.36
N LYS A 179 -4.78 -2.23 -19.72
CA LYS A 179 -3.86 -2.12 -20.86
C LYS A 179 -2.59 -2.95 -20.64
N SER A 180 -1.96 -2.83 -19.48
CA SER A 180 -0.74 -3.57 -19.14
C SER A 180 -1.00 -5.09 -19.13
N LEU A 181 -2.07 -5.52 -18.46
CA LEU A 181 -2.44 -6.94 -18.37
C LEU A 181 -2.94 -7.52 -19.68
N TRP A 182 -3.50 -6.69 -20.59
CA TRP A 182 -3.89 -7.15 -21.92
C TRP A 182 -2.67 -7.57 -22.77
N GLU A 183 -1.61 -6.80 -22.73
CA GLU A 183 -0.35 -7.14 -23.43
C GLU A 183 0.22 -8.45 -22.86
N TYR A 184 0.27 -8.56 -21.53
CA TYR A 184 0.68 -9.78 -20.84
C TYR A 184 -0.16 -11.00 -21.24
N ALA A 185 -1.50 -10.88 -21.16
CA ALA A 185 -2.42 -11.96 -21.49
C ALA A 185 -2.29 -12.41 -22.97
N LYS A 186 -1.95 -11.48 -23.86
CA LYS A 186 -1.69 -11.75 -25.27
C LYS A 186 -0.37 -12.50 -25.46
N ASP A 187 0.67 -12.12 -24.77
CA ASP A 187 1.99 -12.73 -24.87
C ASP A 187 2.01 -14.15 -24.29
N ARG A 188 1.25 -14.38 -23.23
CA ARG A 188 1.05 -15.70 -22.60
C ARG A 188 0.00 -16.57 -23.32
N GLY A 189 -0.67 -16.07 -24.35
CA GLY A 189 -1.63 -16.83 -25.13
C GLY A 189 -3.00 -17.04 -24.47
N PHE A 190 -3.30 -16.33 -23.36
CA PHE A 190 -4.62 -16.35 -22.74
C PHE A 190 -5.68 -15.68 -23.62
N ILE A 191 -5.26 -14.78 -24.51
CA ILE A 191 -6.13 -14.10 -25.47
C ILE A 191 -5.68 -14.51 -26.88
N LYS A 192 -6.57 -15.12 -27.66
CA LYS A 192 -6.30 -15.43 -29.07
C LYS A 192 -6.09 -14.11 -29.82
N ARG A 193 -4.99 -14.03 -30.60
CA ARG A 193 -4.81 -12.96 -31.57
C ARG A 193 -6.04 -12.97 -32.50
N GLY A 194 -6.94 -12.00 -32.30
CA GLY A 194 -8.02 -11.78 -33.25
C GLY A 194 -7.44 -11.62 -34.66
N LYS A 195 -8.02 -12.37 -35.60
CA LYS A 195 -7.72 -12.24 -37.03
C LYS A 195 -8.14 -10.87 -37.53
#